data_5e2188a19167420162eb880cab1f1f93
#
_entry.id   5e2188a19167420162eb880cab1f1f93
#
_cell.length_a   1.000
_cell.length_b   1.000
_cell.length_c   1.000
_cell.angle_alpha   90.00
_cell.angle_beta   90.00
_cell.angle_gamma   90.00
#
_symmetry.space_group_name_H-M   'P 1'
#
loop_
_entity.id
_entity.type
_entity.pdbx_description
1 polymer ?
#
loop_
_entity_poly.entity_id
_entity_poly.type
_entity_poly.pdbx_seq_one_letter_code
_entity_poly.pdbx_strand_id
1 'polypeptide(L)'
;MQSYQEMSKEELLKEKEHLEAEYKKFQQRGLKLDMSRGKPSQEQLDLSMGMMDVLSSYSDLACEDGTDCRNYGVLDGIQEAKVLIGDMIECNPENIIIYGNSSLNIMYDTISRLSLIHI
;
A
#
# COMPACT_ATOMS: atom_id res chain seq x y z
N MET A 1 30.32 -8.90 7.45
CA MET A 1 29.82 -9.70 8.59
C MET A 1 30.39 -11.09 8.40
N GLN A 2 31.13 -11.60 9.36
CA GLN A 2 31.65 -12.96 9.31
C GLN A 2 30.51 -13.96 9.42
N SER A 3 30.57 -15.06 8.65
CA SER A 3 29.52 -16.08 8.72
C SER A 3 29.59 -16.82 10.06
N TYR A 4 28.47 -17.12 10.69
CA TYR A 4 28.45 -17.94 11.91
C TYR A 4 29.08 -19.33 11.73
N GLN A 5 29.14 -19.84 10.51
CA GLN A 5 29.78 -21.12 10.17
C GLN A 5 31.29 -21.06 10.25
N GLU A 6 31.89 -19.87 10.20
CA GLU A 6 33.36 -19.64 10.24
C GLU A 6 33.84 -19.25 11.63
N MET A 7 32.92 -19.04 12.59
CA MET A 7 33.22 -18.64 13.94
C MET A 7 33.65 -19.85 14.80
N SER A 8 34.61 -19.62 15.67
CA SER A 8 35.00 -20.61 16.71
C SER A 8 33.86 -20.72 17.76
N LYS A 9 33.89 -21.79 18.53
CA LYS A 9 32.91 -21.99 19.62
C LYS A 9 32.93 -20.85 20.65
N GLU A 10 34.10 -20.30 20.94
CA GLU A 10 34.26 -19.21 21.90
C GLU A 10 33.67 -17.90 21.36
N GLU A 11 33.85 -17.61 20.07
CA GLU A 11 33.24 -16.44 19.40
C GLU A 11 31.72 -16.56 19.34
N LEU A 12 31.20 -17.73 19.03
CA LEU A 12 29.78 -18.00 19.04
C LEU A 12 29.14 -17.83 20.42
N LEU A 13 29.83 -18.23 21.49
CA LEU A 13 29.33 -18.01 22.86
C LEU A 13 29.27 -16.52 23.22
N LYS A 14 30.30 -15.76 22.88
CA LYS A 14 30.30 -14.30 23.09
C LYS A 14 29.22 -13.60 22.32
N GLU A 15 29.04 -14.00 21.05
CA GLU A 15 27.97 -13.43 20.21
C GLU A 15 26.58 -13.77 20.76
N LYS A 16 26.38 -15.00 21.23
CA LYS A 16 25.14 -15.40 21.89
C LYS A 16 24.87 -14.54 23.12
N GLU A 17 25.83 -14.35 24.00
CA GLU A 17 25.69 -13.51 25.20
C GLU A 17 25.36 -12.05 24.82
N HIS A 18 26.00 -11.53 23.79
CA HIS A 18 25.71 -10.19 23.26
C HIS A 18 24.26 -10.07 22.77
N LEU A 19 23.81 -11.00 21.93
CA LEU A 19 22.46 -11.02 21.39
C LEU A 19 21.39 -11.21 22.48
N GLU A 20 21.65 -12.05 23.49
CA GLU A 20 20.75 -12.21 24.64
C GLU A 20 20.64 -10.91 25.47
N ALA A 21 21.73 -10.18 25.62
CA ALA A 21 21.72 -8.89 26.32
C ALA A 21 20.93 -7.83 25.52
N GLU A 22 21.14 -7.75 24.20
CA GLU A 22 20.37 -6.86 23.34
C GLU A 22 18.88 -7.21 23.36
N TYR A 23 18.54 -8.48 23.25
CA TYR A 23 17.14 -8.94 23.31
C TYR A 23 16.47 -8.54 24.63
N LYS A 24 17.16 -8.70 25.78
CA LYS A 24 16.65 -8.25 27.07
C LYS A 24 16.41 -6.73 27.12
N LYS A 25 17.28 -5.93 26.52
CA LYS A 25 17.08 -4.47 26.41
C LYS A 25 15.81 -4.14 25.61
N PHE A 26 15.55 -4.85 24.49
CA PHE A 26 14.32 -4.67 23.74
C PHE A 26 13.09 -5.07 24.53
N GLN A 27 13.12 -6.19 25.25
CA GLN A 27 12.01 -6.60 26.12
C GLN A 27 11.68 -5.54 27.20
N GLN A 28 12.71 -4.90 27.77
CA GLN A 28 12.54 -3.87 28.80
C GLN A 28 11.88 -2.58 28.28
N ARG A 29 11.90 -2.35 26.97
CA ARG A 29 11.21 -1.20 26.34
C ARG A 29 9.69 -1.30 26.44
N GLY A 30 9.14 -2.47 26.75
CA GLY A 30 7.69 -2.68 26.87
C GLY A 30 6.93 -2.43 25.57
N LEU A 31 7.59 -2.61 24.43
CA LEU A 31 7.00 -2.37 23.10
C LEU A 31 5.82 -3.33 22.87
N LYS A 32 4.70 -2.77 22.44
CA LYS A 32 3.52 -3.53 22.00
C LYS A 32 3.44 -3.43 20.48
N LEU A 33 4.20 -4.27 19.80
CA LEU A 33 4.26 -4.30 18.33
C LEU A 33 3.34 -5.40 17.81
N ASP A 34 2.48 -5.04 16.86
CA ASP A 34 1.67 -5.98 16.11
C ASP A 34 2.24 -6.11 14.69
N MET A 35 2.80 -7.27 14.39
CA MET A 35 3.35 -7.61 13.07
C MET A 35 2.42 -8.52 12.26
N SER A 36 1.22 -8.79 12.75
CA SER A 36 0.27 -9.71 12.11
C SER A 36 -0.29 -9.15 10.80
N ARG A 37 -0.37 -7.83 10.67
CA ARG A 37 -0.83 -7.12 9.46
C ARG A 37 -0.13 -5.76 9.33
N GLY A 38 0.18 -5.38 8.09
CA GLY A 38 0.59 -4.02 7.76
C GLY A 38 -0.61 -3.08 7.87
N LYS A 39 -0.66 -2.31 8.96
CA LYS A 39 -1.65 -1.25 9.16
C LYS A 39 -0.93 0.08 9.29
N PRO A 40 -1.43 1.15 8.63
CA PRO A 40 -0.89 2.49 8.86
C PRO A 40 -1.04 2.90 10.33
N SER A 41 -0.08 3.65 10.85
CA SER A 41 -0.22 4.30 12.16
C SER A 41 -1.25 5.41 12.11
N GLN A 42 -1.72 5.86 13.29
CA GLN A 42 -2.66 7.00 13.36
C GLN A 42 -2.08 8.24 12.67
N GLU A 43 -0.82 8.55 12.90
CA GLU A 43 -0.13 9.69 12.29
C GLU A 43 -0.10 9.61 10.76
N GLN A 44 0.08 8.41 10.19
CA GLN A 44 0.01 8.19 8.75
C GLN A 44 -1.41 8.39 8.20
N LEU A 45 -2.43 7.97 8.93
CA LEU A 45 -3.83 8.18 8.55
C LEU A 45 -4.21 9.66 8.62
N ASP A 46 -3.71 10.39 9.63
CA ASP A 46 -3.97 11.81 9.81
C ASP A 46 -3.43 12.66 8.64
N LEU A 47 -2.38 12.22 7.93
CA LEU A 47 -1.85 12.88 6.74
C LEU A 47 -2.90 13.00 5.62
N SER A 48 -3.82 12.06 5.52
CA SER A 48 -4.87 12.06 4.48
C SER A 48 -6.17 12.71 4.91
N MET A 49 -6.32 13.13 6.18
CA MET A 49 -7.57 13.67 6.69
C MET A 49 -8.03 14.95 5.99
N GLY A 50 -7.11 15.76 5.49
CA GLY A 50 -7.46 16.96 4.70
C GLY A 50 -8.28 16.66 3.45
N MET A 51 -8.27 15.43 2.94
CA MET A 51 -9.12 15.02 1.81
C MET A 51 -10.62 15.09 2.15
N MET A 52 -10.98 14.95 3.41
CA MET A 52 -12.39 14.98 3.85
C MET A 52 -13.01 16.39 3.72
N ASP A 53 -12.16 17.42 3.70
CA ASP A 53 -12.60 18.83 3.62
C ASP A 53 -12.64 19.35 2.18
N VAL A 54 -12.15 18.58 1.21
CA VAL A 54 -12.10 18.97 -0.22
C VAL A 54 -13.49 18.95 -0.85
N LEU A 55 -14.35 18.00 -0.45
CA LEU A 55 -15.68 17.84 -0.99
C LEU A 55 -16.73 18.41 -0.05
N SER A 56 -17.51 19.34 -0.56
CA SER A 56 -18.63 19.96 0.14
C SER A 56 -19.82 20.12 -0.80
N SER A 57 -20.96 20.60 -0.29
CA SER A 57 -22.12 20.94 -1.13
C SER A 57 -21.87 22.11 -2.11
N TYR A 58 -20.74 22.79 -1.96
CA TYR A 58 -20.35 23.93 -2.81
C TYR A 58 -19.17 23.60 -3.74
N SER A 59 -18.64 22.38 -3.67
CA SER A 59 -17.54 21.96 -4.53
C SER A 59 -18.02 21.78 -5.96
N ASP A 60 -17.18 22.15 -6.93
CA ASP A 60 -17.35 21.72 -8.30
C ASP A 60 -17.08 20.21 -8.38
N LEU A 61 -18.04 19.48 -8.90
CA LEU A 61 -18.00 18.02 -8.99
C LEU A 61 -17.97 17.55 -10.44
N ALA A 62 -17.65 18.45 -11.38
CA ALA A 62 -17.44 18.13 -12.77
C ALA A 62 -15.94 17.95 -13.06
N CYS A 63 -15.63 16.97 -13.92
CA CYS A 63 -14.31 16.83 -14.52
C CYS A 63 -14.03 17.92 -15.56
N GLU A 64 -12.78 18.08 -15.99
CA GLU A 64 -12.38 19.04 -17.03
C GLU A 64 -13.14 18.84 -18.35
N ASP A 65 -13.52 17.60 -18.68
CA ASP A 65 -14.33 17.25 -19.84
C ASP A 65 -15.83 17.50 -19.68
N GLY A 66 -16.25 17.99 -18.50
CA GLY A 66 -17.65 18.27 -18.16
C GLY A 66 -18.40 17.05 -17.60
N THR A 67 -17.77 15.91 -17.41
CA THR A 67 -18.39 14.73 -16.78
C THR A 67 -18.73 15.03 -15.32
N ASP A 68 -20.00 14.85 -14.94
CA ASP A 68 -20.45 14.99 -13.55
C ASP A 68 -20.07 13.74 -12.74
N CYS A 69 -19.13 13.89 -11.80
CA CYS A 69 -18.63 12.80 -10.97
C CYS A 69 -19.68 12.15 -10.06
N ARG A 70 -20.86 12.74 -9.93
CA ARG A 70 -21.98 12.17 -9.17
C ARG A 70 -22.79 11.17 -10.01
N ASN A 71 -22.52 11.09 -11.30
CA ASN A 71 -23.25 10.24 -12.24
C ASN A 71 -22.41 9.01 -12.62
N TYR A 72 -23.07 8.04 -13.24
CA TYR A 72 -22.40 6.85 -13.79
C TYR A 72 -22.08 7.06 -15.27
N GLY A 73 -21.24 6.18 -15.84
CA GLY A 73 -20.95 6.16 -17.29
C GLY A 73 -19.45 6.15 -17.62
N VAL A 74 -18.60 6.43 -16.67
CA VAL A 74 -17.15 6.27 -16.81
C VAL A 74 -16.76 4.87 -16.32
N LEU A 75 -16.26 4.02 -17.24
CA LEU A 75 -16.03 2.60 -16.95
C LEU A 75 -14.65 2.32 -16.36
N ASP A 76 -13.66 3.15 -16.68
CA ASP A 76 -12.24 2.89 -16.42
C ASP A 76 -11.55 3.99 -15.60
N GLY A 77 -12.32 4.91 -15.06
CA GLY A 77 -11.85 6.03 -14.26
C GLY A 77 -11.83 7.36 -15.01
N ILE A 78 -11.94 8.45 -14.27
CA ILE A 78 -11.86 9.80 -14.82
C ILE A 78 -10.42 10.11 -15.26
N GLN A 79 -10.27 10.93 -16.29
CA GLN A 79 -8.97 11.21 -16.92
C GLN A 79 -7.97 11.79 -15.92
N GLU A 80 -8.40 12.71 -15.06
CA GLU A 80 -7.55 13.34 -14.05
C GLU A 80 -6.97 12.31 -13.07
N ALA A 81 -7.77 11.33 -12.65
CA ALA A 81 -7.29 10.27 -11.78
C ALA A 81 -6.33 9.32 -12.52
N LYS A 82 -6.58 9.03 -13.79
CA LYS A 82 -5.66 8.21 -14.62
C LYS A 82 -4.31 8.90 -14.83
N VAL A 83 -4.31 10.22 -15.05
CA VAL A 83 -3.08 11.02 -15.16
C VAL A 83 -2.32 11.00 -13.83
N LEU A 84 -3.00 11.28 -12.72
CA LEU A 84 -2.38 11.29 -11.39
C LEU A 84 -1.73 9.94 -11.04
N ILE A 85 -2.45 8.84 -11.26
CA ILE A 85 -1.90 7.49 -11.02
C ILE A 85 -0.79 7.17 -12.02
N GLY A 86 -0.92 7.59 -13.27
CA GLY A 86 0.11 7.44 -14.29
C GLY A 86 1.43 8.07 -13.90
N ASP A 87 1.38 9.29 -13.40
CA ASP A 87 2.56 10.01 -12.89
C ASP A 87 3.19 9.30 -11.69
N MET A 88 2.35 8.78 -10.77
CA MET A 88 2.83 8.07 -9.58
C MET A 88 3.57 6.77 -9.89
N ILE A 89 3.13 6.02 -10.90
CA ILE A 89 3.67 4.68 -11.22
C ILE A 89 4.47 4.65 -12.53
N GLU A 90 4.74 5.83 -13.12
CA GLU A 90 5.47 5.98 -14.39
C GLU A 90 4.84 5.16 -15.54
N CYS A 91 3.51 5.21 -15.65
CA CYS A 91 2.74 4.49 -16.65
C CYS A 91 1.90 5.45 -17.50
N ASN A 92 1.73 5.15 -18.80
CA ASN A 92 0.85 5.94 -19.65
C ASN A 92 -0.60 5.87 -19.13
N PRO A 93 -1.30 7.00 -18.93
CA PRO A 93 -2.70 7.05 -18.48
C PRO A 93 -3.65 6.18 -19.32
N GLU A 94 -3.40 6.02 -20.61
CA GLU A 94 -4.16 5.14 -21.51
C GLU A 94 -4.14 3.66 -21.09
N ASN A 95 -3.12 3.25 -20.35
CA ASN A 95 -2.93 1.88 -19.86
C ASN A 95 -3.46 1.70 -18.42
N ILE A 96 -4.15 2.71 -17.85
CA ILE A 96 -4.64 2.69 -16.49
C ILE A 96 -6.15 2.48 -16.50
N ILE A 97 -6.59 1.52 -15.70
CA ILE A 97 -8.00 1.27 -15.39
C ILE A 97 -8.17 1.41 -13.89
N ILE A 98 -8.99 2.38 -13.49
CA ILE A 98 -9.35 2.59 -12.08
C ILE A 98 -10.64 1.80 -11.82
N TYR A 99 -10.50 0.80 -10.98
CA TYR A 99 -11.59 -0.13 -10.64
C TYR A 99 -12.03 0.08 -9.18
N GLY A 100 -12.71 -0.90 -8.59
CA GLY A 100 -13.15 -0.80 -7.20
C GLY A 100 -11.99 -0.84 -6.17
N ASN A 101 -12.31 -0.70 -4.91
CA ASN A 101 -11.36 -0.65 -3.80
C ASN A 101 -10.89 -2.02 -3.27
N SER A 102 -11.34 -3.13 -3.88
CA SER A 102 -10.98 -4.49 -3.47
C SER A 102 -9.99 -5.11 -4.44
N SER A 103 -8.70 -5.05 -4.10
CA SER A 103 -7.62 -5.63 -4.93
C SER A 103 -7.79 -7.14 -5.15
N LEU A 104 -8.29 -7.88 -4.17
CA LEU A 104 -8.53 -9.33 -4.31
C LEU A 104 -9.61 -9.63 -5.35
N ASN A 105 -10.68 -8.86 -5.39
CA ASN A 105 -11.73 -9.02 -6.42
C ASN A 105 -11.17 -8.69 -7.82
N ILE A 106 -10.41 -7.61 -7.93
CA ILE A 106 -9.78 -7.22 -9.20
C ILE A 106 -8.85 -8.32 -9.71
N MET A 107 -8.00 -8.86 -8.84
CA MET A 107 -7.09 -9.96 -9.19
C MET A 107 -7.86 -11.21 -9.64
N TYR A 108 -8.90 -11.60 -8.91
CA TYR A 108 -9.73 -12.75 -9.26
C TYR A 108 -10.41 -12.55 -10.63
N ASP A 109 -11.08 -11.43 -10.83
CA ASP A 109 -11.79 -11.12 -12.08
C ASP A 109 -10.83 -11.09 -13.28
N THR A 110 -9.66 -10.48 -13.11
CA THR A 110 -8.65 -10.41 -14.17
C THR A 110 -8.15 -11.80 -14.55
N ILE A 111 -7.75 -12.61 -13.58
CA ILE A 111 -7.25 -13.96 -13.83
C ILE A 111 -8.34 -14.85 -14.43
N SER A 112 -9.56 -14.81 -13.89
CA SER A 112 -10.68 -15.60 -14.37
C SER A 112 -11.02 -15.29 -15.83
N ARG A 113 -11.05 -14.01 -16.19
CA ARG A 113 -11.35 -13.57 -17.57
C ARG A 113 -10.24 -13.95 -18.53
N LEU A 114 -8.97 -13.75 -18.16
CA LEU A 114 -7.84 -14.15 -19.00
C LEU A 114 -7.81 -15.68 -19.21
N SER A 115 -8.08 -16.46 -18.17
CA SER A 115 -8.14 -17.92 -18.28
C SER A 115 -9.27 -18.39 -19.20
N LEU A 116 -10.45 -17.75 -19.14
CA LEU A 116 -11.58 -18.10 -20.00
C LEU A 116 -11.38 -17.71 -21.49
N ILE A 117 -10.62 -16.66 -21.75
CA ILE A 117 -10.32 -16.24 -23.13
C ILE A 117 -9.34 -17.22 -23.82
N HIS A 118 -8.48 -17.88 -23.05
CA HIS A 118 -7.46 -18.80 -23.58
C HIS A 118 -7.87 -20.30 -23.54
N ILE A 119 -9.06 -20.60 -23.07
CA ILE A 119 -9.67 -21.94 -23.16
C ILE A 119 -10.59 -21.99 -24.40
#